data_9287896cddfd9b29f9c155346a411314
#
_entry.id   9287896cddfd9b29f9c155346a411314
#
_cell.length_a   1.000
_cell.length_b   1.000
_cell.length_c   1.000
_cell.angle_alpha   90.00
_cell.angle_beta   90.00
_cell.angle_gamma   90.00
#
_symmetry.space_group_name_H-M   'P 1'
#
loop_
_entity.id
_entity.type
_entity.pdbx_description
1 polymer ?
#
loop_
_entity_poly.entity_id
_entity_poly.type
_entity_poly.pdbx_seq_one_letter_code
_entity_poly.pdbx_strand_id
1 'polypeptide(L)'
;MKILSMILFLLASLAPVRASGLPDTTTFSIAIERGDLSLAREWLDAGLPPDFEGRQIGTGVMIGAWEGNIPMMVLFVARGADINKPNSIGEQALQHAAWKGHLAAVRWLVEHGARLNREGKEWSALHYAAFAGHAEILRYLLERGADVNALSTNGSTPLMMAAREGREAIAKYLLTAGARRDIVNEHGDDAMRWAMRNNQLRIAREIGGSETFAAAAARPPASWGRAVRSQPVPDRADQLLSQARAMEAAGQRDEALQLYRAALAAIRQAETIARKAAAANRIASGMLITARRLKPDAQSAALNYTTPASGQDVPGVAPGPAASSPQADLVEDWLRRARELEAAGRRKEALQAYRQAAGVLRAPGAAVGAARDSRPPPLYSPVHP
;
A
#
# COMPACT_ATOMS: atom_id res chain seq x y z
N MET A 1 -60.58 10.18 -30.46
CA MET A 1 -60.31 9.08 -29.47
C MET A 1 -59.21 8.09 -29.89
N LYS A 2 -58.52 8.21 -31.03
CA LYS A 2 -57.46 7.25 -31.44
C LYS A 2 -56.02 7.72 -31.15
N ILE A 3 -55.79 8.99 -30.83
CA ILE A 3 -54.47 9.54 -30.56
C ILE A 3 -54.09 9.41 -29.06
N LEU A 4 -55.07 9.42 -28.16
CA LEU A 4 -54.80 9.28 -26.73
C LEU A 4 -54.40 7.84 -26.32
N SER A 5 -54.79 6.84 -27.12
CA SER A 5 -54.47 5.43 -26.91
C SER A 5 -53.03 5.07 -27.35
N MET A 6 -52.47 5.86 -28.29
CA MET A 6 -51.13 5.62 -28.80
C MET A 6 -50.02 6.22 -27.89
N ILE A 7 -50.34 7.28 -27.16
CA ILE A 7 -49.41 7.93 -26.23
C ILE A 7 -49.31 7.08 -24.91
N LEU A 8 -50.40 6.39 -24.51
CA LEU A 8 -50.37 5.51 -23.35
C LEU A 8 -49.58 4.21 -23.59
N PHE A 9 -49.47 3.77 -24.86
CA PHE A 9 -48.67 2.60 -25.24
C PHE A 9 -47.18 2.89 -25.37
N LEU A 10 -46.79 4.16 -25.62
CA LEU A 10 -45.36 4.55 -25.66
C LEU A 10 -44.76 4.84 -24.31
N LEU A 11 -45.59 5.12 -23.28
CA LEU A 11 -45.15 5.31 -21.89
C LEU A 11 -45.05 3.99 -21.11
N ALA A 12 -45.60 2.91 -21.61
CA ALA A 12 -45.55 1.58 -21.00
C ALA A 12 -44.26 0.78 -21.34
N SER A 13 -43.41 1.30 -22.25
CA SER A 13 -42.18 0.62 -22.68
C SER A 13 -40.89 1.15 -22.04
N LEU A 14 -41.02 2.05 -21.07
CA LEU A 14 -39.93 2.44 -20.18
C LEU A 14 -40.04 1.71 -18.84
N ALA A 15 -40.39 0.43 -18.86
CA ALA A 15 -40.12 -0.43 -17.74
C ALA A 15 -38.59 -0.45 -17.55
N PRO A 16 -38.08 -0.22 -16.33
CA PRO A 16 -36.64 -0.41 -16.09
C PRO A 16 -36.31 -1.83 -16.54
N VAL A 17 -35.28 -1.94 -17.37
CA VAL A 17 -34.72 -3.25 -17.76
C VAL A 17 -34.35 -3.91 -16.42
N ARG A 18 -35.21 -4.81 -15.94
CA ARG A 18 -34.90 -5.65 -14.77
C ARG A 18 -33.70 -6.47 -15.20
N ALA A 19 -32.58 -6.19 -14.57
CA ALA A 19 -31.38 -7.01 -14.71
C ALA A 19 -31.73 -8.41 -14.21
N SER A 20 -31.98 -9.32 -15.14
CA SER A 20 -32.37 -10.74 -14.84
C SER A 20 -31.17 -11.59 -14.42
N GLY A 21 -30.30 -11.06 -13.54
CA GLY A 21 -29.13 -11.80 -13.03
C GLY A 21 -28.24 -10.95 -12.12
N LEU A 22 -27.35 -11.62 -11.40
CA LEU A 22 -26.30 -10.96 -10.63
C LEU A 22 -25.31 -10.28 -11.59
N PRO A 23 -24.74 -9.12 -11.19
CA PRO A 23 -23.84 -8.37 -12.03
C PRO A 23 -22.47 -9.05 -12.16
N ASP A 24 -21.82 -8.83 -13.29
CA ASP A 24 -20.37 -9.01 -13.36
C ASP A 24 -19.64 -7.85 -12.65
N THR A 25 -18.33 -8.00 -12.43
CA THR A 25 -17.51 -7.02 -11.70
C THR A 25 -17.50 -5.63 -12.34
N THR A 26 -17.64 -5.53 -13.66
CA THR A 26 -17.63 -4.25 -14.40
C THR A 26 -18.98 -3.55 -14.28
N THR A 27 -20.06 -4.27 -14.52
CA THR A 27 -21.44 -3.76 -14.38
C THR A 27 -21.69 -3.29 -12.95
N PHE A 28 -21.23 -4.07 -11.97
CA PHE A 28 -21.30 -3.71 -10.55
C PHE A 28 -20.59 -2.39 -10.29
N SER A 29 -19.30 -2.26 -10.67
CA SER A 29 -18.53 -1.04 -10.42
C SER A 29 -19.22 0.20 -11.01
N ILE A 30 -19.64 0.12 -12.28
CA ILE A 30 -20.30 1.25 -12.96
C ILE A 30 -21.58 1.68 -12.26
N ALA A 31 -22.40 0.74 -11.82
CA ALA A 31 -23.66 1.07 -11.15
C ALA A 31 -23.42 1.70 -9.77
N ILE A 32 -22.48 1.15 -9.00
CA ILE A 32 -22.17 1.67 -7.66
C ILE A 32 -21.48 3.04 -7.74
N GLU A 33 -20.56 3.26 -8.68
CA GLU A 33 -19.93 4.56 -8.96
C GLU A 33 -20.96 5.61 -9.38
N ARG A 34 -21.98 5.23 -10.15
CA ARG A 34 -23.10 6.12 -10.51
C ARG A 34 -24.07 6.39 -9.36
N GLY A 35 -23.94 5.67 -8.25
CA GLY A 35 -24.82 5.82 -7.10
C GLY A 35 -26.20 5.20 -7.26
N ASP A 36 -26.35 4.19 -8.11
CA ASP A 36 -27.64 3.52 -8.34
C ASP A 36 -28.01 2.62 -7.17
N LEU A 37 -28.60 3.23 -6.15
CA LEU A 37 -29.06 2.55 -4.94
C LEU A 37 -30.17 1.54 -5.22
N SER A 38 -30.99 1.78 -6.22
CA SER A 38 -32.12 0.90 -6.54
C SER A 38 -31.60 -0.42 -7.09
N LEU A 39 -30.67 -0.34 -8.04
CA LEU A 39 -30.04 -1.50 -8.66
C LEU A 39 -29.15 -2.27 -7.65
N ALA A 40 -28.38 -1.54 -6.84
CA ALA A 40 -27.57 -2.16 -5.78
C ALA A 40 -28.45 -2.96 -4.79
N ARG A 41 -29.59 -2.41 -4.40
CA ARG A 41 -30.55 -3.09 -3.53
C ARG A 41 -31.16 -4.32 -4.21
N GLU A 42 -31.54 -4.22 -5.45
CA GLU A 42 -32.09 -5.35 -6.24
C GLU A 42 -31.09 -6.51 -6.29
N TRP A 43 -29.83 -6.23 -6.54
CA TRP A 43 -28.79 -7.27 -6.56
C TRP A 43 -28.55 -7.91 -5.19
N LEU A 44 -28.50 -7.10 -4.13
CA LEU A 44 -28.33 -7.60 -2.77
C LEU A 44 -29.54 -8.45 -2.34
N ASP A 45 -30.77 -8.06 -2.73
CA ASP A 45 -31.98 -8.84 -2.50
C ASP A 45 -32.04 -10.13 -3.34
N ALA A 46 -31.39 -10.13 -4.51
CA ALA A 46 -31.20 -11.30 -5.36
C ALA A 46 -30.07 -12.26 -4.90
N GLY A 47 -29.40 -11.93 -3.77
CA GLY A 47 -28.35 -12.77 -3.19
C GLY A 47 -26.93 -12.41 -3.58
N LEU A 48 -26.67 -11.21 -4.10
CA LEU A 48 -25.29 -10.74 -4.27
C LEU A 48 -24.61 -10.68 -2.91
N PRO A 49 -23.41 -11.29 -2.75
CA PRO A 49 -22.65 -11.15 -1.50
C PRO A 49 -22.40 -9.68 -1.16
N PRO A 50 -22.64 -9.23 0.09
CA PRO A 50 -22.42 -7.84 0.46
C PRO A 50 -20.98 -7.34 0.23
N ASP A 51 -20.02 -8.27 0.29
CA ASP A 51 -18.60 -8.03 0.04
C ASP A 51 -18.18 -8.37 -1.38
N PHE A 52 -19.11 -8.37 -2.33
CA PHE A 52 -18.78 -8.57 -3.73
C PHE A 52 -17.80 -7.48 -4.19
N GLU A 53 -16.72 -7.90 -4.84
CA GLU A 53 -15.69 -7.00 -5.33
C GLU A 53 -15.93 -6.62 -6.78
N GLY A 54 -16.08 -5.35 -7.01
CA GLY A 54 -16.09 -4.77 -8.33
C GLY A 54 -14.66 -4.67 -8.91
N ARG A 55 -14.58 -4.05 -10.06
CA ARG A 55 -13.33 -3.81 -10.76
C ARG A 55 -12.57 -2.65 -10.10
N GLN A 56 -11.26 -2.77 -9.90
CA GLN A 56 -10.31 -1.72 -9.45
C GLN A 56 -10.41 -1.32 -7.96
N ILE A 57 -11.53 -0.71 -7.53
CA ILE A 57 -11.64 -0.13 -6.18
C ILE A 57 -11.90 -1.21 -5.13
N GLY A 58 -12.80 -2.15 -5.40
CA GLY A 58 -13.13 -3.23 -4.47
C GLY A 58 -14.62 -3.35 -4.18
N THR A 59 -15.00 -3.44 -2.90
CA THR A 59 -16.39 -3.69 -2.47
C THR A 59 -17.30 -2.48 -2.67
N GLY A 60 -18.61 -2.68 -2.56
CA GLY A 60 -19.60 -1.60 -2.61
C GLY A 60 -19.38 -0.52 -1.55
N VAL A 61 -18.90 -0.91 -0.34
CA VAL A 61 -18.51 0.05 0.71
C VAL A 61 -17.31 0.89 0.29
N MET A 62 -16.32 0.28 -0.36
CA MET A 62 -15.12 1.00 -0.83
C MET A 62 -15.46 1.97 -1.96
N ILE A 63 -16.28 1.54 -2.93
CA ILE A 63 -16.72 2.41 -4.03
C ILE A 63 -17.56 3.57 -3.47
N GLY A 64 -18.49 3.27 -2.54
CA GLY A 64 -19.26 4.30 -1.85
C GLY A 64 -18.38 5.30 -1.09
N ALA A 65 -17.32 4.82 -0.46
CA ALA A 65 -16.34 5.66 0.25
C ALA A 65 -15.51 6.52 -0.71
N TRP A 66 -15.11 5.97 -1.86
CA TRP A 66 -14.40 6.67 -2.93
C TRP A 66 -15.25 7.80 -3.52
N GLU A 67 -16.55 7.57 -3.73
CA GLU A 67 -17.48 8.55 -4.26
C GLU A 67 -18.11 9.46 -3.19
N GLY A 68 -17.85 9.20 -1.89
CA GLY A 68 -18.48 9.92 -0.79
C GLY A 68 -19.97 9.62 -0.64
N ASN A 69 -20.44 8.53 -1.22
CA ASN A 69 -21.85 8.11 -1.22
C ASN A 69 -22.20 7.33 0.06
N ILE A 70 -22.53 8.07 1.12
CA ILE A 70 -22.90 7.48 2.42
C ILE A 70 -24.12 6.56 2.31
N PRO A 71 -25.21 6.91 1.59
CA PRO A 71 -26.33 5.98 1.42
C PRO A 71 -25.92 4.62 0.81
N MET A 72 -24.97 4.60 -0.11
CA MET A 72 -24.43 3.36 -0.68
C MET A 72 -23.69 2.55 0.39
N MET A 73 -22.79 3.19 1.16
CA MET A 73 -22.10 2.52 2.26
C MET A 73 -23.05 1.94 3.29
N VAL A 74 -24.08 2.73 3.69
CA VAL A 74 -25.14 2.28 4.60
C VAL A 74 -25.86 1.04 4.07
N LEU A 75 -26.22 1.05 2.78
CA LEU A 75 -26.91 -0.08 2.15
C LEU A 75 -26.10 -1.38 2.26
N PHE A 76 -24.82 -1.35 1.89
CA PHE A 76 -23.98 -2.53 1.93
C PHE A 76 -23.66 -3.01 3.34
N VAL A 77 -23.33 -2.09 4.27
CA VAL A 77 -23.08 -2.44 5.68
C VAL A 77 -24.33 -3.01 6.36
N ALA A 78 -25.52 -2.45 6.09
CA ALA A 78 -26.77 -2.99 6.59
C ALA A 78 -27.10 -4.41 6.07
N ARG A 79 -26.49 -4.82 4.96
CA ARG A 79 -26.61 -6.18 4.42
C ARG A 79 -25.47 -7.11 4.86
N GLY A 80 -24.59 -6.65 5.77
CA GLY A 80 -23.53 -7.45 6.38
C GLY A 80 -22.17 -7.33 5.70
N ALA A 81 -21.94 -6.31 4.88
CA ALA A 81 -20.58 -6.04 4.36
C ALA A 81 -19.61 -5.71 5.49
N ASP A 82 -18.41 -6.26 5.44
CA ASP A 82 -17.34 -5.93 6.37
C ASP A 82 -16.74 -4.55 6.02
N ILE A 83 -16.98 -3.58 6.90
CA ILE A 83 -16.46 -2.20 6.76
C ILE A 83 -14.94 -2.14 6.72
N ASN A 84 -14.25 -3.16 7.24
CA ASN A 84 -12.81 -3.28 7.31
C ASN A 84 -12.23 -4.27 6.29
N LYS A 85 -13.05 -4.80 5.39
CA LYS A 85 -12.58 -5.72 4.37
C LYS A 85 -11.51 -5.04 3.51
N PRO A 86 -10.31 -5.62 3.36
CA PRO A 86 -9.33 -5.12 2.42
C PRO A 86 -9.65 -5.60 0.99
N ASN A 87 -9.37 -4.80 -0.02
CA ASN A 87 -9.35 -5.24 -1.41
C ASN A 87 -8.07 -6.05 -1.73
N SER A 88 -7.92 -6.50 -2.97
CA SER A 88 -6.79 -7.32 -3.44
C SER A 88 -5.41 -6.67 -3.22
N ILE A 89 -5.35 -5.36 -3.05
CA ILE A 89 -4.11 -4.59 -2.79
C ILE A 89 -3.96 -4.15 -1.33
N GLY A 90 -4.88 -4.60 -0.46
CA GLY A 90 -4.83 -4.33 0.97
C GLY A 90 -5.46 -3.01 1.40
N GLU A 91 -6.10 -2.25 0.51
CA GLU A 91 -6.78 -1.00 0.88
C GLU A 91 -8.18 -1.25 1.43
N GLN A 92 -8.66 -0.34 2.28
CA GLN A 92 -9.97 -0.37 2.92
C GLN A 92 -10.76 0.90 2.62
N ALA A 93 -12.05 0.90 2.86
CA ALA A 93 -12.96 2.01 2.59
C ALA A 93 -12.50 3.35 3.21
N LEU A 94 -11.97 3.33 4.45
CA LEU A 94 -11.52 4.54 5.13
C LEU A 94 -10.37 5.25 4.40
N GLN A 95 -9.45 4.47 3.79
CA GLN A 95 -8.34 5.03 3.01
C GLN A 95 -8.86 5.71 1.74
N HIS A 96 -9.82 5.11 1.05
CA HIS A 96 -10.44 5.68 -0.14
C HIS A 96 -11.16 7.00 0.16
N ALA A 97 -11.98 7.05 1.22
CA ALA A 97 -12.65 8.26 1.66
C ALA A 97 -11.65 9.37 2.04
N ALA A 98 -10.56 8.98 2.75
CA ALA A 98 -9.52 9.91 3.16
C ALA A 98 -8.75 10.48 1.97
N TRP A 99 -8.47 9.65 0.95
CA TRP A 99 -7.79 10.09 -0.26
C TRP A 99 -8.62 11.07 -1.07
N LYS A 100 -9.91 10.77 -1.23
CA LYS A 100 -10.84 11.61 -2.03
C LYS A 100 -11.28 12.87 -1.31
N GLY A 101 -11.04 12.99 -0.01
CA GLY A 101 -11.39 14.19 0.75
C GLY A 101 -12.84 14.19 1.27
N HIS A 102 -13.48 13.05 1.31
CA HIS A 102 -14.87 12.93 1.75
C HIS A 102 -14.98 12.87 3.27
N LEU A 103 -14.86 14.01 3.96
CA LEU A 103 -14.89 14.10 5.43
C LEU A 103 -16.14 13.44 6.03
N ALA A 104 -17.30 13.64 5.43
CA ALA A 104 -18.55 13.04 5.93
C ALA A 104 -18.50 11.51 5.87
N ALA A 105 -17.96 10.94 4.78
CA ALA A 105 -17.77 9.50 4.64
C ALA A 105 -16.71 8.98 5.64
N VAL A 106 -15.59 9.70 5.84
CA VAL A 106 -14.59 9.37 6.86
C VAL A 106 -15.21 9.32 8.24
N ARG A 107 -16.01 10.33 8.62
CA ARG A 107 -16.70 10.37 9.91
C ARG A 107 -17.62 9.18 10.07
N TRP A 108 -18.47 8.95 9.08
CA TRP A 108 -19.40 7.83 9.10
C TRP A 108 -18.69 6.49 9.26
N LEU A 109 -17.61 6.25 8.47
CA LEU A 109 -16.84 5.01 8.54
C LEU A 109 -16.24 4.79 9.94
N VAL A 110 -15.61 5.82 10.52
CA VAL A 110 -15.01 5.74 11.86
C VAL A 110 -16.06 5.48 12.93
N GLU A 111 -17.20 6.15 12.88
CA GLU A 111 -18.31 5.98 13.80
C GLU A 111 -18.99 4.59 13.71
N HIS A 112 -18.82 3.91 12.55
CA HIS A 112 -19.35 2.56 12.34
C HIS A 112 -18.26 1.47 12.43
N GLY A 113 -17.11 1.78 13.04
CA GLY A 113 -16.09 0.78 13.39
C GLY A 113 -14.99 0.55 12.35
N ALA A 114 -14.79 1.48 11.41
CA ALA A 114 -13.60 1.43 10.56
C ALA A 114 -12.33 1.61 11.40
N ARG A 115 -11.35 0.74 11.17
CA ARG A 115 -10.07 0.77 11.89
C ARG A 115 -9.21 1.97 11.45
N LEU A 116 -8.86 2.82 12.41
CA LEU A 116 -8.00 4.00 12.18
C LEU A 116 -6.57 3.61 11.85
N ASN A 117 -6.06 2.66 12.62
CA ASN A 117 -4.68 2.19 12.53
C ASN A 117 -4.63 0.83 11.85
N ARG A 118 -3.57 0.62 11.08
CA ARG A 118 -3.30 -0.64 10.39
C ARG A 118 -2.27 -1.44 11.18
N GLU A 119 -2.41 -2.76 11.14
CA GLU A 119 -1.41 -3.64 11.72
C GLU A 119 -0.16 -3.67 10.83
N GLY A 120 1.01 -3.54 11.46
CA GLY A 120 2.29 -3.58 10.75
C GLY A 120 2.58 -2.32 9.94
N LYS A 121 3.36 -2.48 8.87
CA LYS A 121 3.73 -1.39 7.95
C LYS A 121 2.77 -1.37 6.77
N GLU A 122 1.68 -0.66 6.91
CA GLU A 122 0.71 -0.49 5.83
C GLU A 122 0.24 0.96 5.71
N TRP A 123 -0.20 1.33 4.51
CA TRP A 123 -0.77 2.65 4.30
C TRP A 123 -2.04 2.83 5.13
N SER A 124 -2.06 3.81 6.02
CA SER A 124 -3.24 4.19 6.80
C SER A 124 -4.00 5.34 6.14
N ALA A 125 -5.24 5.59 6.57
CA ALA A 125 -6.02 6.74 6.12
C ALA A 125 -5.29 8.07 6.35
N LEU A 126 -4.47 8.16 7.42
CA LEU A 126 -3.68 9.34 7.73
C LEU A 126 -2.59 9.61 6.67
N HIS A 127 -1.96 8.57 6.11
CA HIS A 127 -1.02 8.73 5.00
C HIS A 127 -1.71 9.31 3.77
N TYR A 128 -2.89 8.79 3.42
CA TYR A 128 -3.64 9.26 2.26
C TYR A 128 -4.14 10.70 2.44
N ALA A 129 -4.65 11.04 3.63
CA ALA A 129 -5.06 12.41 3.94
C ALA A 129 -3.88 13.39 3.87
N ALA A 130 -2.71 13.01 4.41
CA ALA A 130 -1.50 13.82 4.36
C ALA A 130 -0.98 14.02 2.92
N PHE A 131 -0.97 12.95 2.14
CA PHE A 131 -0.58 12.98 0.73
C PHE A 131 -1.51 13.86 -0.11
N ALA A 132 -2.81 13.62 -0.03
CA ALA A 132 -3.80 14.35 -0.81
C ALA A 132 -3.95 15.83 -0.39
N GLY A 133 -3.67 16.15 0.86
CA GLY A 133 -3.75 17.53 1.33
C GLY A 133 -5.03 17.85 2.11
N HIS A 134 -5.74 16.82 2.61
CA HIS A 134 -7.02 16.96 3.30
C HIS A 134 -6.84 17.23 4.81
N ALA A 135 -6.58 18.49 5.16
CA ALA A 135 -6.24 18.89 6.52
C ALA A 135 -7.35 18.62 7.55
N GLU A 136 -8.61 18.78 7.20
CA GLU A 136 -9.73 18.52 8.09
C GLU A 136 -9.89 17.03 8.40
N ILE A 137 -9.70 16.16 7.39
CA ILE A 137 -9.71 14.71 7.58
C ILE A 137 -8.54 14.29 8.46
N LEU A 138 -7.34 14.81 8.18
CA LEU A 138 -6.14 14.51 8.95
C LEU A 138 -6.35 14.89 10.42
N ARG A 139 -6.88 16.09 10.70
CA ARG A 139 -7.19 16.54 12.05
C ARG A 139 -8.17 15.59 12.73
N TYR A 140 -9.27 15.30 12.08
CA TYR A 140 -10.31 14.41 12.61
C TYR A 140 -9.74 13.01 12.94
N LEU A 141 -8.92 12.42 12.06
CA LEU A 141 -8.32 11.11 12.29
C LEU A 141 -7.39 11.13 13.50
N LEU A 142 -6.55 12.18 13.65
CA LEU A 142 -5.65 12.34 14.81
C LEU A 142 -6.42 12.54 16.11
N GLU A 143 -7.49 13.34 16.12
CA GLU A 143 -8.39 13.51 17.27
C GLU A 143 -9.06 12.20 17.71
N ARG A 144 -9.22 11.25 16.79
CA ARG A 144 -9.79 9.92 17.07
C ARG A 144 -8.73 8.87 17.40
N GLY A 145 -7.45 9.23 17.49
CA GLY A 145 -6.36 8.33 17.91
C GLY A 145 -5.65 7.61 16.76
N ALA A 146 -5.68 8.17 15.56
CA ALA A 146 -4.80 7.71 14.49
C ALA A 146 -3.34 7.92 14.87
N ASP A 147 -2.49 6.92 14.61
CA ASP A 147 -1.06 6.99 14.89
C ASP A 147 -0.37 8.00 13.96
N VAL A 148 0.06 9.12 14.55
CA VAL A 148 0.76 10.20 13.85
C VAL A 148 2.07 9.73 13.21
N ASN A 149 2.67 8.66 13.73
CA ASN A 149 3.92 8.04 13.28
C ASN A 149 3.72 6.69 12.58
N ALA A 150 2.49 6.39 12.15
CA ALA A 150 2.19 5.18 11.40
C ALA A 150 3.19 4.99 10.24
N LEU A 151 3.59 3.76 10.00
CA LEU A 151 4.55 3.42 8.94
C LEU A 151 3.83 2.78 7.75
N SER A 152 4.07 3.30 6.57
CA SER A 152 3.63 2.67 5.32
C SER A 152 4.50 1.46 4.97
N THR A 153 4.17 0.74 3.90
CA THR A 153 4.89 -0.46 3.44
C THR A 153 6.39 -0.26 3.26
N ASN A 154 6.83 0.94 2.91
CA ASN A 154 8.25 1.29 2.78
C ASN A 154 8.80 2.05 4.00
N GLY A 155 8.10 2.04 5.13
CA GLY A 155 8.51 2.74 6.34
C GLY A 155 8.35 4.26 6.31
N SER A 156 7.62 4.81 5.33
CA SER A 156 7.35 6.24 5.29
C SER A 156 6.23 6.64 6.25
N THR A 157 6.32 7.85 6.81
CA THR A 157 5.34 8.42 7.74
C THR A 157 4.38 9.37 7.05
N PRO A 158 3.22 9.72 7.66
CA PRO A 158 2.36 10.79 7.17
C PRO A 158 3.09 12.13 6.99
N LEU A 159 4.05 12.45 7.88
CA LEU A 159 4.88 13.65 7.74
C LEU A 159 5.72 13.61 6.45
N MET A 160 6.28 12.46 6.10
CA MET A 160 7.00 12.30 4.82
C MET A 160 6.08 12.49 3.62
N MET A 161 4.83 12.03 3.69
CA MET A 161 3.84 12.24 2.62
C MET A 161 3.53 13.73 2.44
N ALA A 162 3.26 14.44 3.53
CA ALA A 162 3.02 15.87 3.51
C ALA A 162 4.24 16.65 2.98
N ALA A 163 5.43 16.25 3.40
CA ALA A 163 6.70 16.86 2.99
C ALA A 163 6.96 16.70 1.50
N ARG A 164 6.73 15.49 0.96
CA ARG A 164 6.87 15.18 -0.46
C ARG A 164 5.94 16.01 -1.35
N GLU A 165 4.68 16.12 -0.94
CA GLU A 165 3.63 16.76 -1.74
C GLU A 165 3.50 18.26 -1.49
N GLY A 166 4.39 18.85 -0.69
CA GLY A 166 4.38 20.29 -0.43
C GLY A 166 3.22 20.76 0.44
N ARG A 167 2.67 19.87 1.30
CA ARG A 167 1.53 20.18 2.17
C ARG A 167 1.98 20.87 3.46
N GLU A 168 2.42 22.13 3.37
CA GLU A 168 3.03 22.88 4.47
C GLU A 168 2.15 22.93 5.73
N ALA A 169 0.87 23.27 5.58
CA ALA A 169 -0.05 23.36 6.71
C ALA A 169 -0.24 22.00 7.42
N ILE A 170 -0.27 20.91 6.64
CA ILE A 170 -0.37 19.56 7.17
C ILE A 170 0.93 19.16 7.86
N ALA A 171 2.09 19.44 7.25
CA ALA A 171 3.37 19.15 7.86
C ALA A 171 3.51 19.84 9.23
N LYS A 172 3.15 21.12 9.32
CA LYS A 172 3.12 21.88 10.58
C LYS A 172 2.18 21.25 11.60
N TYR A 173 0.98 20.89 11.18
CA TYR A 173 0.01 20.26 12.07
C TYR A 173 0.50 18.91 12.58
N LEU A 174 1.06 18.05 11.72
CA LEU A 174 1.65 16.78 12.12
C LEU A 174 2.79 16.95 13.12
N LEU A 175 3.68 17.93 12.90
CA LEU A 175 4.76 18.23 13.85
C LEU A 175 4.20 18.68 15.21
N THR A 176 3.16 19.50 15.25
CA THR A 176 2.49 19.92 16.48
C THR A 176 1.79 18.73 17.17
N ALA A 177 1.27 17.78 16.40
CA ALA A 177 0.65 16.56 16.90
C ALA A 177 1.66 15.50 17.35
N GLY A 178 2.97 15.78 17.32
CA GLY A 178 4.01 14.87 17.80
C GLY A 178 4.62 13.98 16.74
N ALA A 179 4.51 14.32 15.45
CA ALA A 179 5.19 13.57 14.40
C ALA A 179 6.70 13.61 14.59
N ARG A 180 7.31 12.45 14.58
CA ARG A 180 8.76 12.28 14.71
C ARG A 180 9.46 12.66 13.40
N ARG A 181 10.50 13.46 13.52
CA ARG A 181 11.31 13.98 12.40
C ARG A 181 12.43 13.00 12.00
N ASP A 182 12.82 12.14 12.95
CA ASP A 182 13.99 11.26 12.86
C ASP A 182 13.69 9.88 12.27
N ILE A 183 12.43 9.57 11.99
CA ILE A 183 12.07 8.32 11.32
C ILE A 183 12.62 8.34 9.90
N VAL A 184 13.25 7.23 9.53
CA VAL A 184 13.85 7.02 8.21
C VAL A 184 13.14 5.87 7.52
N ASN A 185 12.77 6.05 6.27
CA ASN A 185 12.16 4.98 5.47
C ASN A 185 13.21 3.99 4.93
N GLU A 186 12.77 2.97 4.22
CA GLU A 186 13.65 1.94 3.65
C GLU A 186 14.64 2.48 2.60
N HIS A 187 14.39 3.68 2.06
CA HIS A 187 15.30 4.36 1.15
C HIS A 187 16.36 5.20 1.90
N GLY A 188 16.29 5.25 3.22
CA GLY A 188 17.16 6.05 4.07
C GLY A 188 16.78 7.53 4.09
N ASP A 189 15.58 7.89 3.68
CA ASP A 189 15.10 9.26 3.69
C ASP A 189 14.24 9.55 4.93
N ASP A 190 14.53 10.64 5.61
CA ASP A 190 13.65 11.28 6.57
C ASP A 190 12.70 12.29 5.87
N ALA A 191 11.79 12.87 6.63
CA ALA A 191 10.82 13.83 6.08
C ALA A 191 11.49 15.10 5.50
N MET A 192 12.58 15.59 6.11
CA MET A 192 13.30 16.76 5.61
C MET A 192 13.94 16.46 4.26
N ARG A 193 14.62 15.32 4.13
CA ARG A 193 15.26 14.91 2.87
C ARG A 193 14.24 14.71 1.77
N TRP A 194 13.09 14.12 2.09
CA TRP A 194 12.01 13.98 1.11
C TRP A 194 11.50 15.33 0.63
N ALA A 195 11.32 16.30 1.55
CA ALA A 195 10.97 17.65 1.17
C ALA A 195 12.02 18.27 0.24
N MET A 196 13.31 18.16 0.58
CA MET A 196 14.41 18.72 -0.22
C MET A 196 14.46 18.10 -1.62
N ARG A 197 14.38 16.78 -1.75
CA ARG A 197 14.37 16.07 -3.04
C ARG A 197 13.21 16.45 -3.95
N ASN A 198 12.09 16.85 -3.36
CA ASN A 198 10.91 17.30 -4.09
C ASN A 198 10.83 18.82 -4.22
N ASN A 199 11.95 19.53 -3.95
CA ASN A 199 12.06 21.00 -4.02
C ASN A 199 11.10 21.74 -3.07
N GLN A 200 10.72 21.11 -1.97
CA GLN A 200 9.85 21.70 -0.93
C GLN A 200 10.71 22.31 0.18
N LEU A 201 11.57 23.28 -0.18
CA LEU A 201 12.61 23.80 0.72
C LEU A 201 12.04 24.52 1.96
N ARG A 202 10.85 25.12 1.86
CA ARG A 202 10.19 25.74 3.02
C ARG A 202 9.81 24.69 4.06
N ILE A 203 9.22 23.59 3.62
CA ILE A 203 8.84 22.47 4.49
C ILE A 203 10.10 21.81 5.05
N ALA A 204 11.13 21.61 4.23
CA ALA A 204 12.39 21.05 4.69
C ALA A 204 12.99 21.86 5.84
N ARG A 205 12.99 23.19 5.73
CA ARG A 205 13.44 24.09 6.79
C ARG A 205 12.59 23.99 8.07
N GLU A 206 11.28 23.90 7.92
CA GLU A 206 10.35 23.74 9.04
C GLU A 206 10.58 22.43 9.80
N ILE A 207 10.78 21.33 9.05
CA ILE A 207 11.03 20.00 9.62
C ILE A 207 12.41 19.93 10.28
N GLY A 208 13.47 20.32 9.57
CA GLY A 208 14.84 20.17 10.03
C GLY A 208 15.31 21.26 11.01
N GLY A 209 14.63 22.38 11.06
CA GLY A 209 15.13 23.60 11.71
C GLY A 209 16.20 24.29 10.86
N SER A 210 16.52 25.52 11.21
CA SER A 210 17.39 26.39 10.39
C SER A 210 18.81 25.84 10.23
N GLU A 211 19.39 25.31 11.28
CA GLU A 211 20.78 24.82 11.29
C GLU A 211 20.93 23.53 10.48
N THR A 212 20.12 22.52 10.79
CA THR A 212 20.17 21.22 10.10
C THR A 212 19.84 21.36 8.61
N PHE A 213 18.85 22.20 8.30
CA PHE A 213 18.50 22.53 6.92
C PHE A 213 19.65 23.24 6.19
N ALA A 214 20.30 24.26 6.80
CA ALA A 214 21.40 24.98 6.20
C ALA A 214 22.59 24.04 5.90
N ALA A 215 22.93 23.17 6.85
CA ALA A 215 23.98 22.18 6.67
C ALA A 215 23.67 21.18 5.54
N ALA A 216 22.42 20.79 5.38
CA ALA A 216 21.97 19.89 4.30
C ALA A 216 21.93 20.64 2.96
N ALA A 217 21.43 21.87 2.93
CA ALA A 217 21.31 22.70 1.72
C ALA A 217 22.67 23.14 1.14
N ALA A 218 23.70 23.23 1.97
CA ALA A 218 25.07 23.50 1.53
C ALA A 218 25.68 22.36 0.69
N ARG A 219 25.06 21.18 0.70
CA ARG A 219 25.50 20.03 -0.10
C ARG A 219 24.82 20.04 -1.48
N PRO A 220 25.49 19.49 -2.52
CA PRO A 220 24.88 19.39 -3.86
C PRO A 220 23.53 18.66 -3.80
N PRO A 221 22.50 19.10 -4.55
CA PRO A 221 21.18 18.47 -4.56
C PRO A 221 21.21 16.96 -4.84
N ALA A 222 22.16 16.49 -5.65
CA ALA A 222 22.36 15.05 -5.91
C ALA A 222 22.72 14.24 -4.65
N SER A 223 23.21 14.89 -3.58
CA SER A 223 23.56 14.23 -2.31
C SER A 223 22.41 14.20 -1.29
N TRP A 224 21.31 14.93 -1.52
CA TRP A 224 20.20 15.01 -0.59
C TRP A 224 19.45 13.68 -0.41
N GLY A 225 19.64 12.73 -1.32
CA GLY A 225 18.99 11.41 -1.27
C GLY A 225 19.82 10.25 -0.73
N ARG A 226 21.07 10.49 -0.30
CA ARG A 226 21.87 9.46 0.36
C ARG A 226 21.98 9.77 1.84
N ALA A 227 21.13 9.10 2.65
CA ALA A 227 21.44 8.96 4.06
C ALA A 227 22.79 8.26 4.18
N VAL A 228 23.68 8.80 5.00
CA VAL A 228 24.71 7.96 5.61
C VAL A 228 23.92 6.89 6.36
N ARG A 229 23.94 5.65 5.86
CA ARG A 229 23.38 4.53 6.60
C ARG A 229 24.06 4.57 7.98
N SER A 230 23.37 5.04 9.01
CA SER A 230 23.64 4.56 10.33
C SER A 230 23.65 3.05 10.19
N GLN A 231 24.66 2.39 10.72
CA GLN A 231 24.76 0.92 10.63
C GLN A 231 23.39 0.34 10.91
N PRO A 232 22.88 -0.52 10.05
CA PRO A 232 21.54 -1.08 10.26
C PRO A 232 21.54 -1.65 11.66
N VAL A 233 20.57 -1.23 12.48
CA VAL A 233 20.32 -1.92 13.76
C VAL A 233 20.14 -3.38 13.37
N PRO A 234 20.94 -4.30 13.91
CA PRO A 234 20.88 -5.70 13.52
C PRO A 234 19.42 -6.16 13.64
N ASP A 235 18.85 -6.62 12.56
CA ASP A 235 17.49 -7.12 12.60
C ASP A 235 17.40 -8.37 13.50
N ARG A 236 16.20 -8.79 13.82
CA ARG A 236 15.98 -9.97 14.68
C ARG A 236 16.74 -11.20 14.17
N ALA A 237 16.86 -11.36 12.86
CA ALA A 237 17.56 -12.47 12.25
C ALA A 237 19.07 -12.37 12.47
N ASP A 238 19.67 -11.18 12.33
CA ASP A 238 21.09 -10.95 12.59
C ASP A 238 21.44 -11.17 14.07
N GLN A 239 20.55 -10.74 14.98
CA GLN A 239 20.70 -11.01 16.41
C GLN A 239 20.69 -12.52 16.70
N LEU A 240 19.73 -13.25 16.14
CA LEU A 240 19.62 -14.71 16.30
C LEU A 240 20.82 -15.44 15.68
N LEU A 241 21.32 -15.00 14.52
CA LEU A 241 22.53 -15.55 13.90
C LEU A 241 23.79 -15.30 14.75
N SER A 242 23.89 -14.13 15.37
CA SER A 242 25.00 -13.82 16.28
C SER A 242 24.97 -14.69 17.52
N GLN A 243 23.80 -14.86 18.13
CA GLN A 243 23.60 -15.75 19.28
C GLN A 243 23.87 -17.21 18.92
N ALA A 244 23.39 -17.67 17.74
CA ALA A 244 23.64 -19.03 17.27
C ALA A 244 25.15 -19.32 17.14
N ARG A 245 25.92 -18.38 16.57
CA ARG A 245 27.38 -18.50 16.47
C ARG A 245 28.07 -18.53 17.84
N ALA A 246 27.58 -17.72 18.80
CA ALA A 246 28.12 -17.72 20.16
C ALA A 246 27.85 -19.06 20.87
N MET A 247 26.65 -19.62 20.75
CA MET A 247 26.32 -20.94 21.32
C MET A 247 27.10 -22.06 20.64
N GLU A 248 27.30 -21.98 19.32
CA GLU A 248 28.14 -22.93 18.58
C GLU A 248 29.61 -22.89 19.09
N ALA A 249 30.17 -21.69 19.30
CA ALA A 249 31.49 -21.49 19.82
C ALA A 249 31.65 -22.01 21.29
N ALA A 250 30.56 -21.90 22.07
CA ALA A 250 30.48 -22.44 23.43
C ALA A 250 30.26 -23.96 23.48
N GLY A 251 30.11 -24.62 22.33
CA GLY A 251 29.85 -26.06 22.25
C GLY A 251 28.40 -26.46 22.49
N GLN A 252 27.49 -25.52 22.72
CA GLN A 252 26.06 -25.72 22.96
C GLN A 252 25.32 -25.91 21.62
N ARG A 253 25.49 -27.09 21.02
CA ARG A 253 25.06 -27.38 19.65
C ARG A 253 23.54 -27.40 19.47
N ASP A 254 22.82 -27.84 20.49
CA ASP A 254 21.35 -27.94 20.39
C ASP A 254 20.69 -26.57 20.46
N GLU A 255 21.16 -25.69 21.31
CA GLU A 255 20.72 -24.29 21.36
C GLU A 255 21.11 -23.53 20.08
N ALA A 256 22.33 -23.75 19.60
CA ALA A 256 22.77 -23.14 18.32
C ALA A 256 21.86 -23.56 17.16
N LEU A 257 21.47 -24.83 17.08
CA LEU A 257 20.55 -25.37 16.09
C LEU A 257 19.17 -24.67 16.13
N GLN A 258 18.61 -24.52 17.33
CA GLN A 258 17.33 -23.82 17.51
C GLN A 258 17.42 -22.36 17.07
N LEU A 259 18.50 -21.67 17.43
CA LEU A 259 18.72 -20.27 17.04
C LEU A 259 18.91 -20.09 15.52
N TYR A 260 19.65 -20.99 14.85
CA TYR A 260 19.77 -20.97 13.40
C TYR A 260 18.42 -21.17 12.71
N ARG A 261 17.59 -22.08 13.19
CA ARG A 261 16.22 -22.29 12.67
C ARG A 261 15.36 -21.06 12.87
N ALA A 262 15.39 -20.48 14.06
CA ALA A 262 14.64 -19.25 14.35
C ALA A 262 15.10 -18.08 13.48
N ALA A 263 16.40 -17.93 13.24
CA ALA A 263 16.94 -16.92 12.33
C ALA A 263 16.46 -17.11 10.88
N LEU A 264 16.51 -18.33 10.38
CA LEU A 264 16.03 -18.64 9.02
C LEU A 264 14.53 -18.41 8.88
N ALA A 265 13.73 -18.74 9.89
CA ALA A 265 12.31 -18.44 9.92
C ALA A 265 12.06 -16.92 9.88
N ALA A 266 12.82 -16.13 10.65
CA ALA A 266 12.73 -14.68 10.68
C ALA A 266 13.12 -14.06 9.31
N ILE A 267 14.17 -14.56 8.65
CA ILE A 267 14.56 -14.11 7.30
C ILE A 267 13.43 -14.37 6.28
N ARG A 268 12.88 -15.59 6.26
CA ARG A 268 11.77 -15.93 5.35
C ARG A 268 10.52 -15.10 5.59
N GLN A 269 10.21 -14.85 6.85
CA GLN A 269 9.10 -13.96 7.19
C GLN A 269 9.35 -12.54 6.70
N ALA A 270 10.54 -12.00 6.90
CA ALA A 270 10.94 -10.68 6.41
C ALA A 270 10.90 -10.60 4.87
N GLU A 271 11.37 -11.63 4.16
CA GLU A 271 11.28 -11.70 2.69
C GLU A 271 9.83 -11.75 2.20
N THR A 272 8.97 -12.49 2.88
CA THR A 272 7.55 -12.57 2.54
C THR A 272 6.87 -11.21 2.72
N ILE A 273 7.16 -10.52 3.83
CA ILE A 273 6.69 -9.16 4.10
C ILE A 273 7.24 -8.19 3.04
N ALA A 274 8.53 -8.27 2.73
CA ALA A 274 9.17 -7.42 1.72
C ALA A 274 8.58 -7.64 0.32
N ARG A 275 8.29 -8.88 -0.09
CA ARG A 275 7.63 -9.19 -1.36
C ARG A 275 6.21 -8.64 -1.41
N LYS A 276 5.42 -8.77 -0.34
CA LYS A 276 4.09 -8.17 -0.24
C LYS A 276 4.17 -6.65 -0.30
N ALA A 277 5.10 -6.05 0.43
CA ALA A 277 5.34 -4.61 0.42
C ALA A 277 5.78 -4.09 -0.97
N ALA A 278 6.67 -4.82 -1.66
CA ALA A 278 7.11 -4.46 -3.01
C ALA A 278 5.97 -4.55 -4.03
N ALA A 279 5.07 -5.52 -3.89
CA ALA A 279 3.88 -5.63 -4.73
C ALA A 279 2.92 -4.45 -4.46
N ALA A 280 2.65 -4.13 -3.19
CA ALA A 280 1.82 -2.99 -2.79
C ALA A 280 2.43 -1.65 -3.26
N ASN A 281 3.75 -1.46 -3.16
CA ASN A 281 4.44 -0.27 -3.64
C ASN A 281 4.37 -0.10 -5.17
N ARG A 282 4.43 -1.18 -5.94
CA ARG A 282 4.24 -1.11 -7.41
C ARG A 282 2.86 -0.60 -7.77
N ILE A 283 1.85 -1.09 -7.06
CA ILE A 283 0.45 -0.68 -7.27
C ILE A 283 0.24 0.76 -6.80
N ALA A 284 0.71 1.13 -5.62
CA ALA A 284 0.63 2.50 -5.09
C ALA A 284 1.38 3.50 -6.00
N SER A 285 2.55 3.13 -6.54
CA SER A 285 3.28 3.96 -7.51
C SER A 285 2.51 4.10 -8.83
N GLY A 286 1.86 3.04 -9.31
CA GLY A 286 0.97 3.08 -10.47
C GLY A 286 -0.23 4.00 -10.24
N MET A 287 -0.88 3.91 -9.09
CA MET A 287 -2.00 4.79 -8.71
C MET A 287 -1.55 6.26 -8.54
N LEU A 288 -0.37 6.50 -7.98
CA LEU A 288 0.21 7.85 -7.86
C LEU A 288 0.49 8.49 -9.23
N ILE A 289 0.95 7.73 -10.21
CA ILE A 289 1.17 8.19 -11.58
C ILE A 289 -0.19 8.52 -12.23
N THR A 290 -1.20 7.72 -12.00
CA THR A 290 -2.55 7.93 -12.53
C THR A 290 -3.20 9.17 -11.90
N ALA A 291 -3.09 9.35 -10.59
CA ALA A 291 -3.59 10.54 -9.89
C ALA A 291 -2.88 11.84 -10.34
N ARG A 292 -1.60 11.76 -10.67
CA ARG A 292 -0.84 12.92 -11.19
C ARG A 292 -1.24 13.30 -12.60
N ARG A 293 -1.68 12.34 -13.44
CA ARG A 293 -2.24 12.61 -14.79
C ARG A 293 -3.66 13.18 -14.74
N LEU A 294 -4.37 13.00 -13.63
CA LEU A 294 -5.74 13.44 -13.42
C LEU A 294 -5.85 14.79 -12.67
N LYS A 295 -4.77 15.60 -12.56
CA LYS A 295 -4.92 17.00 -12.16
C LYS A 295 -5.55 17.76 -13.34
N PRO A 296 -6.84 18.10 -13.32
CA PRO A 296 -7.38 19.04 -14.26
C PRO A 296 -6.93 20.43 -13.85
N ASP A 297 -6.42 21.19 -14.79
CA ASP A 297 -6.50 22.64 -14.69
C ASP A 297 -7.96 23.00 -14.45
N ALA A 298 -8.20 23.90 -13.52
CA ALA A 298 -9.52 24.21 -12.97
C ALA A 298 -10.43 24.97 -13.94
N GLN A 299 -10.59 24.50 -15.16
CA GLN A 299 -11.63 24.93 -16.12
C GLN A 299 -11.75 23.92 -17.25
N SER A 300 -12.60 23.03 -17.08
CA SER A 300 -13.58 22.42 -18.00
C SER A 300 -13.84 20.95 -17.69
N ALA A 301 -15.03 20.75 -17.15
CA ALA A 301 -15.65 19.47 -17.01
C ALA A 301 -16.08 18.95 -18.38
N ALA A 302 -15.52 17.87 -18.82
CA ALA A 302 -16.15 16.82 -19.62
C ALA A 302 -15.15 15.67 -19.68
N LEU A 303 -15.38 14.67 -18.87
CA LEU A 303 -14.66 13.39 -18.94
C LEU A 303 -15.09 12.67 -20.23
N ASN A 304 -14.35 12.90 -21.31
CA ASN A 304 -14.39 12.01 -22.46
C ASN A 304 -13.47 10.81 -22.16
N TYR A 305 -14.08 9.72 -21.75
CA TYR A 305 -13.42 8.41 -21.78
C TYR A 305 -13.30 7.97 -23.23
N THR A 306 -12.18 8.24 -23.87
CA THR A 306 -11.80 7.51 -25.07
C THR A 306 -11.22 6.17 -24.64
N THR A 307 -11.99 5.12 -24.87
CA THR A 307 -11.48 3.75 -24.89
C THR A 307 -10.35 3.67 -25.90
N PRO A 308 -9.18 3.10 -25.58
CA PRO A 308 -8.21 2.77 -26.62
C PRO A 308 -8.82 1.72 -27.54
N ALA A 309 -8.77 2.03 -28.83
CA ALA A 309 -9.23 1.15 -29.89
C ALA A 309 -8.59 -0.25 -29.74
N SER A 310 -9.45 -1.24 -29.87
CA SER A 310 -9.12 -2.64 -30.05
C SER A 310 -8.10 -2.83 -31.16
N GLY A 311 -7.03 -3.55 -30.88
CA GLY A 311 -6.16 -4.04 -31.95
C GLY A 311 -4.84 -4.57 -31.43
N GLN A 312 -4.84 -5.77 -30.97
CA GLN A 312 -3.98 -6.90 -31.31
C GLN A 312 -3.95 -7.87 -30.13
N ASP A 313 -4.58 -9.02 -30.35
CA ASP A 313 -4.46 -10.22 -29.55
C ASP A 313 -3.00 -10.65 -29.47
N VAL A 314 -2.43 -10.57 -28.26
CA VAL A 314 -1.26 -11.32 -27.91
C VAL A 314 -1.77 -12.56 -27.18
N PRO A 315 -1.43 -13.78 -27.63
CA PRO A 315 -1.93 -15.01 -26.99
C PRO A 315 -1.53 -15.02 -25.52
N GLY A 316 -2.52 -15.23 -24.66
CA GLY A 316 -2.34 -15.36 -23.23
C GLY A 316 -1.37 -16.50 -22.89
N VAL A 317 -0.18 -16.13 -22.49
CA VAL A 317 0.67 -17.00 -21.68
C VAL A 317 0.12 -16.89 -20.27
N ALA A 318 -0.58 -17.91 -19.81
CA ALA A 318 -0.85 -18.10 -18.39
C ALA A 318 0.47 -17.93 -17.65
N PRO A 319 0.53 -17.18 -16.52
CA PRO A 319 1.73 -17.15 -15.70
C PRO A 319 1.93 -18.59 -15.19
N GLY A 320 2.92 -19.26 -15.78
CA GLY A 320 3.45 -20.49 -15.21
C GLY A 320 3.92 -20.20 -13.77
N PRO A 321 4.01 -21.20 -12.91
CA PRO A 321 4.52 -21.04 -11.56
C PRO A 321 5.84 -20.27 -11.66
N ALA A 322 5.93 -19.14 -10.94
CA ALA A 322 7.10 -18.27 -10.96
C ALA A 322 8.34 -19.16 -10.73
N ALA A 323 9.21 -19.21 -11.73
CA ALA A 323 10.45 -19.98 -11.65
C ALA A 323 11.18 -19.50 -10.39
N SER A 324 11.45 -20.41 -9.46
CA SER A 324 12.24 -20.15 -8.27
C SER A 324 13.60 -19.58 -8.71
N SER A 325 14.09 -18.58 -8.04
CA SER A 325 15.42 -18.07 -8.38
C SER A 325 16.47 -19.15 -8.05
N PRO A 326 17.55 -19.29 -8.84
CA PRO A 326 18.59 -20.28 -8.57
C PRO A 326 19.14 -20.24 -7.13
N GLN A 327 19.05 -19.10 -6.47
CA GLN A 327 19.41 -18.93 -5.05
C GLN A 327 18.36 -19.52 -4.09
N ALA A 328 17.07 -19.40 -4.42
CA ALA A 328 16.00 -20.00 -3.62
C ALA A 328 16.09 -21.52 -3.63
N ASP A 329 16.39 -22.11 -4.78
CA ASP A 329 16.58 -23.56 -4.94
C ASP A 329 17.79 -24.04 -4.12
N LEU A 330 18.89 -23.31 -4.17
CA LEU A 330 20.09 -23.63 -3.41
C LEU A 330 19.85 -23.59 -1.88
N VAL A 331 19.06 -22.61 -1.41
CA VAL A 331 18.67 -22.52 0.01
C VAL A 331 17.79 -23.69 0.43
N GLU A 332 16.82 -24.06 -0.41
CA GLU A 332 15.96 -25.22 -0.12
C GLU A 332 16.76 -26.53 -0.07
N ASP A 333 17.74 -26.69 -0.95
CA ASP A 333 18.63 -27.85 -0.92
C ASP A 333 19.46 -27.93 0.36
N TRP A 334 20.05 -26.83 0.80
CA TRP A 334 20.77 -26.79 2.09
C TRP A 334 19.87 -27.07 3.27
N LEU A 335 18.63 -26.57 3.27
CA LEU A 335 17.66 -26.81 4.34
C LEU A 335 17.15 -28.24 4.37
N ARG A 336 16.94 -28.86 3.20
CA ARG A 336 16.60 -30.27 3.11
C ARG A 336 17.72 -31.13 3.69
N ARG A 337 18.97 -30.90 3.26
CA ARG A 337 20.16 -31.59 3.75
C ARG A 337 20.38 -31.42 5.25
N ALA A 338 20.12 -30.21 5.76
CA ALA A 338 20.23 -29.96 7.18
C ALA A 338 19.26 -30.81 8.01
N ARG A 339 18.00 -30.92 7.54
CA ARG A 339 16.96 -31.76 8.19
C ARG A 339 17.29 -33.25 8.14
N GLU A 340 17.80 -33.74 7.01
CA GLU A 340 18.23 -35.12 6.85
C GLU A 340 19.39 -35.48 7.80
N LEU A 341 20.39 -34.60 7.88
CA LEU A 341 21.53 -34.77 8.77
C LEU A 341 21.12 -34.75 10.25
N GLU A 342 20.16 -33.91 10.59
CA GLU A 342 19.62 -33.84 11.95
C GLU A 342 18.81 -35.09 12.30
N ALA A 343 17.96 -35.57 11.41
CA ALA A 343 17.25 -36.84 11.58
C ALA A 343 18.20 -38.03 11.74
N ALA A 344 19.37 -37.98 11.08
CA ALA A 344 20.44 -38.95 11.23
C ALA A 344 21.33 -38.77 12.49
N GLY A 345 21.00 -37.80 13.36
CA GLY A 345 21.77 -37.50 14.54
C GLY A 345 23.12 -36.79 14.30
N ARG A 346 23.43 -36.42 13.07
CA ARG A 346 24.69 -35.80 12.62
C ARG A 346 24.68 -34.27 12.87
N ARG A 347 24.51 -33.89 14.13
CA ARG A 347 24.26 -32.49 14.56
C ARG A 347 25.32 -31.48 14.10
N LYS A 348 26.60 -31.85 14.07
CA LYS A 348 27.68 -30.97 13.61
C LYS A 348 27.53 -30.60 12.13
N GLU A 349 27.18 -31.56 11.34
CA GLU A 349 26.99 -31.37 9.88
C GLU A 349 25.67 -30.67 9.57
N ALA A 350 24.62 -30.95 10.35
CA ALA A 350 23.37 -30.22 10.28
C ALA A 350 23.56 -28.71 10.58
N LEU A 351 24.32 -28.37 11.61
CA LEU A 351 24.70 -26.98 11.92
C LEU A 351 25.41 -26.30 10.74
N GLN A 352 26.36 -27.01 10.12
CA GLN A 352 27.08 -26.49 8.96
C GLN A 352 26.14 -26.23 7.78
N ALA A 353 25.18 -27.11 7.52
CA ALA A 353 24.20 -26.96 6.46
C ALA A 353 23.24 -25.78 6.72
N TYR A 354 22.75 -25.58 7.95
CA TYR A 354 21.95 -24.41 8.34
C TYR A 354 22.73 -23.10 8.20
N ARG A 355 24.01 -23.10 8.56
CA ARG A 355 24.92 -21.95 8.38
C ARG A 355 25.11 -21.59 6.93
N GLN A 356 25.25 -22.58 6.04
CA GLN A 356 25.34 -22.35 4.58
C GLN A 356 24.04 -21.76 4.04
N ALA A 357 22.87 -22.29 4.41
CA ALA A 357 21.57 -21.74 4.04
C ALA A 357 21.44 -20.29 4.46
N ALA A 358 21.80 -19.94 5.69
CA ALA A 358 21.77 -18.57 6.21
C ALA A 358 22.76 -17.65 5.47
N GLY A 359 23.92 -18.16 5.09
CA GLY A 359 24.93 -17.43 4.31
C GLY A 359 24.43 -17.07 2.91
N VAL A 360 23.77 -18.01 2.21
CA VAL A 360 23.21 -17.79 0.88
C VAL A 360 22.10 -16.72 0.93
N LEU A 361 21.22 -16.75 1.93
CA LEU A 361 20.16 -15.77 2.12
C LEU A 361 20.67 -14.35 2.44
N ARG A 362 21.84 -14.25 3.08
CA ARG A 362 22.47 -12.97 3.42
C ARG A 362 23.51 -12.48 2.41
N ALA A 363 23.75 -13.21 1.34
CA ALA A 363 24.69 -12.79 0.29
C ALA A 363 24.16 -11.52 -0.42
N PRO A 364 25.05 -10.55 -0.76
CA PRO A 364 24.64 -9.27 -1.37
C PRO A 364 23.85 -9.39 -2.67
N GLY A 365 23.86 -10.55 -3.33
CA GLY A 365 23.10 -10.83 -4.54
C GLY A 365 21.62 -11.13 -4.28
N ALA A 366 21.24 -11.61 -3.10
CA ALA A 366 19.85 -11.91 -2.76
C ALA A 366 18.99 -10.64 -2.58
N ALA A 367 19.62 -9.53 -2.14
CA ALA A 367 18.95 -8.24 -1.97
C ALA A 367 18.87 -7.42 -3.27
N VAL A 368 19.74 -7.69 -4.26
CA VAL A 368 19.84 -6.88 -5.48
C VAL A 368 18.73 -7.20 -6.49
N GLY A 369 18.15 -8.39 -6.47
CA GLY A 369 17.00 -8.74 -7.32
C GLY A 369 15.72 -7.97 -6.97
N ALA A 370 15.51 -7.67 -5.69
CA ALA A 370 14.36 -6.88 -5.24
C ALA A 370 14.61 -5.35 -5.33
N ALA A 371 15.88 -4.91 -5.33
CA ALA A 371 16.23 -3.49 -5.33
C ALA A 371 16.44 -2.90 -6.74
N ARG A 372 16.65 -3.72 -7.77
CA ARG A 372 16.83 -3.20 -9.15
C ARG A 372 15.55 -2.74 -9.82
N ASP A 373 14.40 -3.23 -9.40
CA ASP A 373 13.09 -2.82 -9.92
C ASP A 373 12.46 -1.64 -9.16
N SER A 374 13.09 -1.16 -8.09
CA SER A 374 12.62 -0.04 -7.27
C SER A 374 13.33 1.29 -7.56
N ARG A 375 13.91 1.45 -8.75
CA ARG A 375 14.36 2.79 -9.17
C ARG A 375 13.13 3.70 -9.28
N PRO A 376 13.14 4.88 -8.63
CA PRO A 376 12.16 5.89 -8.95
C PRO A 376 12.25 6.18 -10.46
N PRO A 377 11.11 6.40 -11.16
CA PRO A 377 11.15 6.75 -12.57
C PRO A 377 12.04 7.99 -12.76
N PRO A 378 12.76 8.11 -13.89
CA PRO A 378 13.66 9.21 -14.14
C PRO A 378 12.91 10.54 -13.98
N LEU A 379 13.52 11.45 -13.25
CA LEU A 379 13.03 12.82 -13.08
C LEU A 379 12.86 13.44 -14.47
N TYR A 380 11.63 13.81 -14.78
CA TYR A 380 11.29 14.54 -16.00
C TYR A 380 12.07 15.86 -16.00
N SER A 381 13.00 16.00 -16.94
CA SER A 381 13.57 17.31 -17.25
C SER A 381 12.48 18.15 -17.90
N PRO A 382 12.22 19.40 -17.49
CA PRO A 382 11.35 20.28 -18.26
C PRO A 382 12.03 20.60 -19.58
N VAL A 383 11.40 20.23 -20.68
CA VAL A 383 11.73 20.76 -21.98
C VAL A 383 11.25 22.21 -21.97
N HIS A 384 12.18 23.13 -21.94
CA HIS A 384 11.91 24.55 -22.25
C HIS A 384 11.70 24.68 -23.75
N PRO A 385 10.81 25.59 -24.19
CA PRO A 385 10.52 25.84 -25.59
C PRO A 385 11.72 26.48 -26.29
#